data_2e467703e60ef3af3b9ada35ad537a11
#
_entry.id   2e467703e60ef3af3b9ada35ad537a11
#
_cell.length_a   1.000
_cell.length_b   1.000
_cell.length_c   1.000
_cell.angle_alpha   90.00
_cell.angle_beta   90.00
_cell.angle_gamma   90.00
#
_symmetry.space_group_name_H-M   'P 1'
#
loop_
_entity.id
_entity.type
_entity.pdbx_description
1 polymer ?
#
loop_
_entity_poly.entity_id
_entity_poly.type
_entity_poly.pdbx_seq_one_letter_code
_entity_poly.pdbx_strand_id
1 'polypeptide(L)'
;MRYNFALIFAISFWVYGLSFTGVAEDLKKESKQLIGIFKVVDGSSLSFDGKIYKLYGAQGPASRQKCKKGALPWLCGAAAKKFLLQKTDGLVLRCGLREATVVQCFLKGRDLSLVIIRAGWAVATIKSKAHKKAEAFAKKNGLGLWPKK
;
A
#
# COMPACT_ATOMS: atom_id res chain seq x y z
N MET A 1 -18.51 90.72 -4.19
CA MET A 1 -19.30 90.34 -3.02
C MET A 1 -19.56 88.89 -3.12
N ARG A 2 -18.74 88.09 -2.51
CA ARG A 2 -18.77 87.47 -1.19
C ARG A 2 -19.67 86.37 -1.09
N TYR A 3 -19.36 85.30 -0.82
CA TYR A 3 -19.10 84.52 0.33
C TYR A 3 -18.61 83.11 -0.02
N ASN A 4 -17.46 82.77 0.53
CA ASN A 4 -16.97 81.39 0.66
C ASN A 4 -17.83 80.62 1.65
N PHE A 5 -18.21 79.43 1.27
CA PHE A 5 -18.58 78.39 2.26
C PHE A 5 -17.79 77.10 1.98
N ALA A 6 -16.77 76.96 2.81
CA ALA A 6 -16.02 75.73 2.86
C ALA A 6 -16.89 74.66 3.54
N LEU A 7 -17.29 73.63 2.82
CA LEU A 7 -17.87 72.44 3.36
C LEU A 7 -16.79 71.33 3.44
N ILE A 8 -16.34 71.10 4.65
CA ILE A 8 -15.42 70.03 4.99
C ILE A 8 -16.21 68.74 4.97
N PHE A 9 -16.04 67.95 3.92
CA PHE A 9 -16.52 66.57 3.92
C PHE A 9 -15.49 65.69 4.64
N ALA A 10 -15.81 65.28 5.87
CA ALA A 10 -15.12 64.25 6.58
C ALA A 10 -15.45 62.90 5.94
N ILE A 11 -14.52 62.39 5.15
CA ILE A 11 -14.64 61.04 4.60
C ILE A 11 -14.21 60.05 5.68
N SER A 12 -15.20 59.42 6.33
CA SER A 12 -14.97 58.28 7.23
C SER A 12 -14.49 57.09 6.41
N PHE A 13 -13.22 56.81 6.50
CA PHE A 13 -12.62 55.58 5.94
C PHE A 13 -13.06 54.40 6.84
N TRP A 14 -14.10 53.70 6.42
CA TRP A 14 -14.42 52.38 6.94
C TRP A 14 -13.39 51.39 6.41
N VAL A 15 -12.44 51.04 7.30
CA VAL A 15 -11.50 49.97 7.05
C VAL A 15 -12.31 48.64 7.16
N TYR A 16 -12.72 48.11 6.02
CA TYR A 16 -13.21 46.74 5.95
C TYR A 16 -12.03 45.81 6.24
N GLY A 17 -11.98 45.31 7.47
CA GLY A 17 -11.08 44.21 7.84
C GLY A 17 -11.43 42.98 7.03
N LEU A 18 -10.71 42.75 5.94
CA LEU A 18 -10.68 41.46 5.25
C LEU A 18 -10.05 40.45 6.19
N SER A 19 -10.91 39.69 6.92
CA SER A 19 -10.51 38.49 7.61
C SER A 19 -10.05 37.48 6.54
N PHE A 20 -8.75 37.40 6.34
CA PHE A 20 -8.15 36.32 5.58
C PHE A 20 -8.34 35.03 6.38
N THR A 21 -9.44 34.33 6.14
CA THR A 21 -9.58 32.95 6.58
C THR A 21 -8.54 32.17 5.83
N GLY A 22 -7.44 31.85 6.55
CA GLY A 22 -6.41 30.94 6.03
C GLY A 22 -7.10 29.64 5.65
N VAL A 23 -7.20 29.38 4.36
CA VAL A 23 -7.48 28.05 3.83
C VAL A 23 -6.31 27.20 4.28
N ALA A 24 -6.52 26.40 5.32
CA ALA A 24 -5.59 25.34 5.66
C ALA A 24 -5.58 24.42 4.45
N GLU A 25 -4.54 24.53 3.63
CA GLU A 25 -4.22 23.53 2.62
C GLU A 25 -4.01 22.23 3.37
N ASP A 26 -5.03 21.39 3.31
CA ASP A 26 -4.94 19.99 3.68
C ASP A 26 -3.87 19.37 2.75
N LEU A 27 -2.62 19.37 3.24
CA LEU A 27 -1.50 18.70 2.59
C LEU A 27 -1.81 17.21 2.58
N LYS A 28 -2.68 16.82 1.66
CA LYS A 28 -2.93 15.42 1.30
C LYS A 28 -1.55 14.84 0.99
N LYS A 29 -1.00 14.14 2.00
CA LYS A 29 0.28 13.45 1.92
C LYS A 29 0.26 12.57 0.67
N GLU A 30 0.80 13.10 -0.41
CA GLU A 30 0.88 12.40 -1.69
C GLU A 30 1.70 11.13 -1.46
N SER A 31 1.01 10.00 -1.35
CA SER A 31 1.68 8.73 -1.13
C SER A 31 2.51 8.43 -2.38
N LYS A 32 3.84 8.50 -2.24
CA LYS A 32 4.78 8.22 -3.34
C LYS A 32 4.40 6.88 -3.97
N GLN A 33 4.01 6.94 -5.24
CA GLN A 33 3.66 5.75 -6.02
C GLN A 33 4.87 5.24 -6.80
N LEU A 34 5.02 3.93 -6.83
CA LEU A 34 5.98 3.22 -7.66
C LEU A 34 5.18 2.47 -8.73
N ILE A 35 5.49 2.72 -10.00
CA ILE A 35 4.78 2.10 -11.13
C ILE A 35 5.82 1.48 -12.05
N GLY A 36 5.74 0.18 -12.30
CA GLY A 36 6.67 -0.51 -13.17
C GLY A 36 6.66 -2.03 -13.01
N ILE A 37 7.65 -2.68 -13.61
CA ILE A 37 7.86 -4.12 -13.51
C ILE A 37 8.79 -4.37 -12.32
N PHE A 38 8.34 -5.15 -11.37
CA PHE A 38 9.08 -5.52 -10.17
C PHE A 38 9.66 -6.92 -10.30
N LYS A 39 10.86 -7.13 -9.75
CA LYS A 39 11.46 -8.46 -9.63
C LYS A 39 11.04 -9.12 -8.32
N VAL A 40 10.62 -10.38 -8.35
CA VAL A 40 10.23 -11.13 -7.14
C VAL A 40 11.47 -11.60 -6.41
N VAL A 41 11.58 -11.24 -5.12
CA VAL A 41 12.68 -11.63 -4.23
C VAL A 41 12.33 -12.90 -3.46
N ASP A 42 11.16 -12.93 -2.81
CA ASP A 42 10.64 -14.08 -2.05
C ASP A 42 9.10 -14.14 -2.13
N GLY A 43 8.46 -14.88 -1.23
CA GLY A 43 6.99 -15.09 -1.22
C GLY A 43 6.17 -13.84 -0.94
N SER A 44 6.78 -12.73 -0.49
CA SER A 44 6.09 -11.47 -0.17
C SER A 44 6.95 -10.23 -0.35
N SER A 45 8.11 -10.35 -0.98
CA SER A 45 9.03 -9.23 -1.22
C SER A 45 9.32 -9.05 -2.69
N LEU A 46 9.36 -7.80 -3.12
CA LEU A 46 9.61 -7.36 -4.49
C LEU A 46 10.82 -6.41 -4.53
N SER A 47 11.56 -6.39 -5.64
CA SER A 47 12.63 -5.41 -5.88
C SER A 47 12.24 -4.49 -7.02
N PHE A 48 12.48 -3.19 -6.84
CA PHE A 48 12.30 -2.15 -7.85
C PHE A 48 13.43 -1.12 -7.72
N ASP A 49 14.08 -0.79 -8.82
CA ASP A 49 15.26 0.10 -8.86
C ASP A 49 16.32 -0.24 -7.81
N GLY A 50 16.67 -1.54 -7.71
CA GLY A 50 17.68 -2.04 -6.78
C GLY A 50 17.27 -2.07 -5.30
N LYS A 51 16.10 -1.52 -4.94
CA LYS A 51 15.59 -1.50 -3.58
C LYS A 51 14.56 -2.61 -3.35
N ILE A 52 14.64 -3.26 -2.18
CA ILE A 52 13.69 -4.33 -1.78
C ILE A 52 12.55 -3.72 -0.98
N TYR A 53 11.33 -4.12 -1.33
CA TYR A 53 10.08 -3.72 -0.68
C TYR A 53 9.30 -4.95 -0.23
N LYS A 54 8.74 -4.89 0.98
CA LYS A 54 7.82 -5.89 1.52
C LYS A 54 6.38 -5.54 1.18
N LEU A 55 5.58 -6.52 0.86
CA LEU A 55 4.14 -6.33 0.62
C LEU A 55 3.42 -6.04 1.94
N TYR A 56 2.67 -4.94 1.98
CA TYR A 56 1.92 -4.50 3.15
C TYR A 56 0.87 -5.54 3.57
N GLY A 57 0.88 -5.90 4.85
CA GLY A 57 -0.10 -6.81 5.45
C GLY A 57 0.09 -8.29 5.14
N ALA A 58 1.17 -8.67 4.45
CA ALA A 58 1.46 -10.05 4.10
C ALA A 58 2.90 -10.43 4.45
N GLN A 59 3.10 -11.63 4.97
CA GLN A 59 4.41 -12.22 5.18
C GLN A 59 4.45 -13.63 4.59
N GLY A 60 5.18 -13.78 3.51
CA GLY A 60 5.49 -15.06 2.90
C GLY A 60 6.82 -15.63 3.42
N PRO A 61 7.10 -16.91 3.14
CA PRO A 61 8.36 -17.53 3.49
C PRO A 61 9.51 -16.96 2.65
N ALA A 62 10.69 -16.86 3.24
CA ALA A 62 11.91 -16.52 2.52
C ALA A 62 12.23 -17.57 1.44
N SER A 63 12.89 -17.17 0.33
CA SER A 63 13.07 -18.01 -0.86
C SER A 63 13.65 -19.41 -0.58
N ARG A 64 14.55 -19.53 0.41
CA ARG A 64 15.21 -20.79 0.80
C ARG A 64 14.55 -21.48 2.00
N GLN A 65 13.45 -20.94 2.50
CA GLN A 65 12.78 -21.48 3.67
C GLN A 65 12.19 -22.87 3.36
N LYS A 66 12.40 -23.80 4.30
CA LYS A 66 11.76 -25.11 4.31
C LYS A 66 10.60 -25.11 5.30
N CYS A 67 9.51 -25.76 4.94
CA CYS A 67 8.34 -26.01 5.79
C CYS A 67 8.17 -27.49 5.98
N LYS A 68 7.36 -27.91 6.95
CA LYS A 68 6.99 -29.32 7.16
C LYS A 68 5.61 -29.59 6.56
N LYS A 69 5.48 -30.70 5.84
CA LYS A 69 4.20 -31.28 5.44
C LYS A 69 4.14 -32.71 6.00
N GLY A 70 3.49 -32.85 7.15
CA GLY A 70 3.67 -34.04 7.97
C GLY A 70 5.12 -34.12 8.46
N ALA A 71 5.79 -35.28 8.28
CA ALA A 71 7.19 -35.48 8.63
C ALA A 71 8.17 -34.96 7.54
N LEU A 72 7.71 -34.69 6.33
CA LEU A 72 8.58 -34.39 5.20
C LEU A 72 8.83 -32.88 5.06
N PRO A 73 10.12 -32.46 5.00
CA PRO A 73 10.46 -31.09 4.68
C PRO A 73 10.26 -30.81 3.18
N TRP A 74 9.81 -29.60 2.85
CA TRP A 74 9.65 -29.15 1.46
C TRP A 74 10.03 -27.68 1.31
N LEU A 75 10.38 -27.25 0.11
CA LEU A 75 10.84 -25.89 -0.20
C LEU A 75 9.65 -24.92 -0.36
N CYS A 76 8.98 -24.60 0.74
CA CYS A 76 7.81 -23.70 0.72
C CYS A 76 8.17 -22.28 0.26
N GLY A 77 9.37 -21.80 0.56
CA GLY A 77 9.83 -20.49 0.11
C GLY A 77 9.98 -20.40 -1.42
N ALA A 78 10.57 -21.42 -2.03
CA ALA A 78 10.68 -21.50 -3.48
C ALA A 78 9.29 -21.58 -4.15
N ALA A 79 8.36 -22.33 -3.57
CA ALA A 79 7.00 -22.45 -4.09
C ALA A 79 6.22 -21.14 -3.98
N ALA A 80 6.31 -20.45 -2.84
CA ALA A 80 5.69 -19.13 -2.66
C ALA A 80 6.25 -18.09 -3.62
N LYS A 81 7.58 -18.05 -3.78
CA LYS A 81 8.26 -17.18 -4.76
C LYS A 81 7.78 -17.48 -6.19
N LYS A 82 7.72 -18.76 -6.58
CA LYS A 82 7.23 -19.17 -7.90
C LYS A 82 5.79 -18.72 -8.13
N PHE A 83 4.92 -18.87 -7.13
CA PHE A 83 3.54 -18.40 -7.24
C PHE A 83 3.46 -16.89 -7.46
N LEU A 84 4.18 -16.08 -6.67
CA LEU A 84 4.19 -14.64 -6.83
C LEU A 84 4.76 -14.23 -8.20
N LEU A 85 5.84 -14.89 -8.65
CA LEU A 85 6.41 -14.66 -9.98
C LEU A 85 5.37 -14.92 -11.08
N GLN A 86 4.67 -16.06 -11.05
CA GLN A 86 3.61 -16.38 -12.03
C GLN A 86 2.47 -15.34 -12.07
N LYS A 87 2.26 -14.60 -10.97
CA LYS A 87 1.22 -13.55 -10.92
C LYS A 87 1.71 -12.19 -11.43
N THR A 88 3.00 -11.94 -11.40
CA THR A 88 3.56 -10.58 -11.60
C THR A 88 4.56 -10.49 -12.75
N ASP A 89 5.05 -11.61 -13.27
CA ASP A 89 6.09 -11.64 -14.30
C ASP A 89 5.68 -10.86 -15.55
N GLY A 90 6.54 -9.95 -15.97
CA GLY A 90 6.31 -9.06 -17.12
C GLY A 90 5.16 -8.05 -16.95
N LEU A 91 4.50 -7.99 -15.80
CA LEU A 91 3.35 -7.12 -15.58
C LEU A 91 3.72 -5.85 -14.82
N VAL A 92 3.09 -4.74 -15.22
CA VAL A 92 3.23 -3.46 -14.52
C VAL A 92 2.39 -3.47 -13.24
N LEU A 93 3.04 -3.28 -12.09
CA LEU A 93 2.38 -3.10 -10.80
C LEU A 93 2.27 -1.61 -10.48
N ARG A 94 1.22 -1.26 -9.75
CA ARG A 94 1.02 0.04 -9.11
C ARG A 94 1.14 -0.14 -7.61
N CYS A 95 2.18 0.43 -7.00
CA CYS A 95 2.49 0.25 -5.59
C CYS A 95 2.53 1.60 -4.88
N GLY A 96 1.70 1.79 -3.85
CA GLY A 96 1.79 2.93 -2.95
C GLY A 96 2.70 2.60 -1.76
N LEU A 97 3.63 3.51 -1.42
CA LEU A 97 4.44 3.40 -0.22
C LEU A 97 3.55 3.55 1.02
N ARG A 98 3.65 2.59 1.94
CA ARG A 98 3.05 2.64 3.28
C ARG A 98 4.09 3.07 4.32
N GLU A 99 5.32 2.58 4.16
CA GLU A 99 6.50 2.88 4.96
C GLU A 99 7.72 2.91 4.03
N ALA A 100 8.91 3.24 4.55
CA ALA A 100 10.13 3.40 3.74
C ALA A 100 10.46 2.20 2.83
N THR A 101 10.11 0.98 3.28
CA THR A 101 10.36 -0.27 2.55
C THR A 101 9.14 -1.20 2.49
N VAL A 102 7.95 -0.65 2.76
CA VAL A 102 6.69 -1.40 2.72
C VAL A 102 5.77 -0.77 1.69
N VAL A 103 5.25 -1.59 0.78
CA VAL A 103 4.40 -1.16 -0.32
C VAL A 103 3.09 -1.94 -0.36
N GLN A 104 2.01 -1.26 -0.70
CA GLN A 104 0.76 -1.90 -1.09
C GLN A 104 0.66 -1.88 -2.61
N CYS A 105 0.76 -3.05 -3.22
CA CYS A 105 0.78 -3.20 -4.67
C CYS A 105 -0.55 -3.71 -5.20
N PHE A 106 -0.94 -3.18 -6.34
CA PHE A 106 -2.14 -3.60 -7.05
C PHE A 106 -1.79 -4.12 -8.44
N LEU A 107 -2.39 -5.24 -8.79
CA LEU A 107 -2.36 -5.83 -10.12
C LEU A 107 -3.78 -5.91 -10.67
N LYS A 108 -4.07 -5.19 -11.75
CA LYS A 108 -5.42 -5.12 -12.34
C LYS A 108 -6.50 -4.82 -11.30
N GLY A 109 -6.23 -3.84 -10.41
CA GLY A 109 -7.13 -3.40 -9.35
C GLY A 109 -7.23 -4.32 -8.12
N ARG A 110 -6.55 -5.47 -8.10
CA ARG A 110 -6.54 -6.40 -6.96
C ARG A 110 -5.31 -6.19 -6.10
N ASP A 111 -5.51 -6.08 -4.79
CA ASP A 111 -4.42 -6.03 -3.82
C ASP A 111 -3.62 -7.35 -3.85
N LEU A 112 -2.33 -7.23 -4.17
CA LEU A 112 -1.44 -8.39 -4.35
C LEU A 112 -1.24 -9.15 -3.04
N SER A 113 -1.25 -8.46 -1.89
CA SER A 113 -1.16 -9.10 -0.57
C SER A 113 -2.36 -10.01 -0.32
N LEU A 114 -3.56 -9.56 -0.63
CA LEU A 114 -4.76 -10.39 -0.50
C LEU A 114 -4.73 -11.60 -1.46
N VAL A 115 -4.18 -11.43 -2.65
CA VAL A 115 -4.05 -12.53 -3.62
C VAL A 115 -3.15 -13.64 -3.09
N ILE A 116 -1.96 -13.29 -2.57
CA ILE A 116 -1.01 -14.30 -2.06
C ILE A 116 -1.47 -14.93 -0.75
N ILE A 117 -2.09 -14.16 0.15
CA ILE A 117 -2.66 -14.69 1.41
C ILE A 117 -3.81 -15.67 1.10
N ARG A 118 -4.75 -15.28 0.24
CA ARG A 118 -5.88 -16.12 -0.13
C ARG A 118 -5.46 -17.43 -0.83
N ALA A 119 -4.37 -17.39 -1.58
CA ALA A 119 -3.77 -18.57 -2.20
C ALA A 119 -2.95 -19.42 -1.21
N GLY A 120 -2.79 -18.95 0.03
CA GLY A 120 -2.08 -19.68 1.09
C GLY A 120 -0.56 -19.54 1.07
N TRP A 121 -0.01 -18.59 0.31
CA TRP A 121 1.46 -18.40 0.18
C TRP A 121 2.03 -17.35 1.11
N ALA A 122 1.17 -16.68 1.90
CA ALA A 122 1.58 -15.75 2.95
C ALA A 122 0.60 -15.78 4.12
N VAL A 123 1.05 -15.33 5.28
CA VAL A 123 0.23 -15.08 6.47
C VAL A 123 -0.15 -13.60 6.53
N ALA A 124 -1.31 -13.31 7.12
CA ALA A 124 -1.75 -11.94 7.36
C ALA A 124 -1.03 -11.34 8.57
N THR A 125 -0.39 -10.19 8.39
CA THR A 125 0.36 -9.50 9.47
C THR A 125 -0.40 -8.31 10.06
N ILE A 126 -1.52 -7.91 9.45
CA ILE A 126 -2.36 -6.81 9.94
C ILE A 126 -3.75 -7.29 10.34
N LYS A 127 -4.39 -6.57 11.27
CA LYS A 127 -5.73 -6.93 11.81
C LYS A 127 -6.89 -6.53 10.86
N SER A 128 -6.64 -6.35 9.57
CA SER A 128 -7.68 -6.05 8.57
C SER A 128 -8.64 -7.23 8.41
N LYS A 129 -9.94 -6.95 8.37
CA LYS A 129 -10.99 -7.95 8.12
C LYS A 129 -10.79 -8.72 6.80
N ALA A 130 -10.34 -8.01 5.74
CA ALA A 130 -10.08 -8.61 4.44
C ALA A 130 -8.91 -9.61 4.49
N HIS A 131 -7.79 -9.24 5.16
CA HIS A 131 -6.62 -10.10 5.29
C HIS A 131 -6.92 -11.34 6.12
N LYS A 132 -7.61 -11.18 7.26
CA LYS A 132 -8.06 -12.33 8.09
C LYS A 132 -8.99 -13.26 7.33
N LYS A 133 -9.95 -12.73 6.55
CA LYS A 133 -10.86 -13.54 5.73
C LYS A 133 -10.10 -14.30 4.63
N ALA A 134 -9.11 -13.66 3.99
CA ALA A 134 -8.28 -14.32 2.99
C ALA A 134 -7.44 -15.46 3.57
N GLU A 135 -6.84 -15.26 4.74
CA GLU A 135 -6.08 -16.30 5.44
C GLU A 135 -6.96 -17.46 5.93
N ALA A 136 -8.11 -17.14 6.52
CA ALA A 136 -9.07 -18.16 6.95
C ALA A 136 -9.56 -19.02 5.78
N PHE A 137 -9.79 -18.41 4.61
CA PHE A 137 -10.10 -19.13 3.38
C PHE A 137 -9.00 -20.11 2.98
N ALA A 138 -7.73 -19.64 2.99
CA ALA A 138 -6.59 -20.50 2.65
C ALA A 138 -6.46 -21.69 3.60
N LYS A 139 -6.57 -21.43 4.90
CA LYS A 139 -6.54 -22.48 5.95
C LYS A 139 -7.66 -23.50 5.77
N LYS A 140 -8.90 -23.04 5.60
CA LYS A 140 -10.07 -23.91 5.40
C LYS A 140 -9.91 -24.85 4.19
N ASN A 141 -9.29 -24.34 3.12
CA ASN A 141 -9.14 -25.09 1.86
C ASN A 141 -7.81 -25.85 1.75
N GLY A 142 -6.92 -25.77 2.75
CA GLY A 142 -5.64 -26.46 2.73
C GLY A 142 -4.68 -25.97 1.65
N LEU A 143 -4.68 -24.65 1.36
CA LEU A 143 -3.92 -24.07 0.27
C LEU A 143 -2.50 -23.69 0.70
N GLY A 144 -1.53 -23.85 -0.20
CA GLY A 144 -0.17 -23.38 -0.06
C GLY A 144 0.53 -23.90 1.20
N LEU A 145 0.75 -23.02 2.17
CA LEU A 145 1.41 -23.28 3.46
C LEU A 145 0.51 -24.05 4.45
N TRP A 146 -0.77 -24.25 4.13
CA TRP A 146 -1.80 -24.81 5.02
C TRP A 146 -2.27 -26.18 4.55
N PRO A 147 -1.44 -27.26 4.62
CA PRO A 147 -1.88 -28.58 4.18
C PRO A 147 -3.05 -29.07 5.06
N LYS A 148 -4.04 -29.70 4.42
CA LYS A 148 -5.03 -30.49 5.18
C LYS A 148 -4.29 -31.64 5.87
N LYS A 149 -4.66 -31.87 7.12
CA LYS A 149 -4.22 -33.07 7.87
C LYS A 149 -4.80 -34.33 7.25
#